data_a39524861b706b55414ba4c5a9e63e90
#
_entry.id   a39524861b706b55414ba4c5a9e63e90
#
_cell.length_a   1.000
_cell.length_b   1.000
_cell.length_c   1.000
_cell.angle_alpha   90.00
_cell.angle_beta   90.00
_cell.angle_gamma   90.00
#
_symmetry.space_group_name_H-M   'P 1'
#
loop_
_entity.id
_entity.type
_entity.pdbx_description
1 polymer ?
#
loop_
_entity_poly.entity_id
_entity_poly.type
_entity_poly.pdbx_seq_one_letter_code
_entity_poly.pdbx_strand_id
1 'polypeptide(L)'
;PDTVSPLIRSVIVQVYTKSNGFIPFTLLVALWSAGKGVLSVTYGLNCIYDNIETRNYFYLRFRACFYTVLFLIAIMLSLVLSVFGNSLSTVVYEHIPFMSKVMNFIIRIRTCLTLVVLTFFWDLVYKFLPNRSNRGKTTLRKQLPGAFFTASGWLLLSFFFSVYLDIFTGFTSMYGSFTTIILIMLWLYGCMYIILLGGEINAILEGLGITKRLTKGLTKEKRMLK
;
A
#
# COMPACT_ATOMS: atom_id res chain seq x y z
N PRO A 1 18.32 1.48 -4.19
CA PRO A 1 19.33 2.53 -4.03
C PRO A 1 20.50 1.99 -3.22
N ASP A 2 21.72 2.21 -3.68
CA ASP A 2 22.97 1.69 -3.06
C ASP A 2 23.17 2.19 -1.63
N THR A 3 22.58 3.32 -1.29
CA THR A 3 22.58 3.92 0.06
C THR A 3 21.84 3.09 1.12
N VAL A 4 20.87 2.29 0.75
CA VAL A 4 20.07 1.48 1.70
C VAL A 4 20.59 0.04 1.80
N SER A 5 21.32 -0.42 0.79
CA SER A 5 21.87 -1.79 0.71
C SER A 5 22.77 -2.16 1.90
N PRO A 6 23.71 -1.30 2.39
CA PRO A 6 24.53 -1.62 3.55
C PRO A 6 23.73 -1.79 4.84
N LEU A 7 22.68 -0.99 5.00
CA LEU A 7 21.81 -1.03 6.19
C LEU A 7 20.97 -2.30 6.21
N ILE A 8 20.42 -2.71 5.08
CA ILE A 8 19.69 -3.98 4.93
C ILE A 8 20.63 -5.16 5.18
N ARG A 9 21.85 -5.16 4.61
CA ARG A 9 22.84 -6.21 4.86
C ARG A 9 23.23 -6.30 6.33
N SER A 10 23.47 -5.18 7.00
CA SER A 10 23.83 -5.19 8.42
C SER A 10 22.71 -5.77 9.30
N VAL A 11 21.46 -5.44 9.01
CA VAL A 11 20.29 -6.00 9.71
C VAL A 11 20.16 -7.50 9.45
N ILE A 12 20.30 -7.93 8.20
CA ILE A 12 20.25 -9.37 7.83
C ILE A 12 21.34 -10.15 8.55
N VAL A 13 22.58 -9.67 8.50
CA VAL A 13 23.72 -10.34 9.17
C VAL A 13 23.52 -10.40 10.68
N GLN A 14 23.04 -9.30 11.31
CA GLN A 14 22.75 -9.28 12.74
C GLN A 14 21.62 -10.25 13.14
N VAL A 15 20.61 -10.41 12.30
CA VAL A 15 19.52 -11.36 12.53
C VAL A 15 20.01 -12.81 12.39
N TYR A 16 20.88 -13.09 11.40
CA TYR A 16 21.42 -14.44 11.19
C TYR A 16 22.45 -14.87 12.22
N THR A 17 23.22 -13.93 12.77
CA THR A 17 24.29 -14.26 13.75
C THR A 17 23.83 -14.31 15.20
N LYS A 18 22.66 -13.76 15.52
CA LYS A 18 22.11 -13.82 16.88
C LYS A 18 21.15 -15.00 17.06
N SER A 19 21.42 -15.77 18.10
CA SER A 19 20.71 -16.91 18.70
C SER A 19 19.24 -17.13 18.25
N ASN A 20 18.94 -18.32 17.77
CA ASN A 20 17.67 -18.78 17.19
C ASN A 20 16.39 -18.61 18.04
N GLY A 21 16.50 -18.36 19.34
CA GLY A 21 15.33 -18.22 20.22
C GLY A 21 14.71 -16.82 20.29
N PHE A 22 15.48 -15.76 19.98
CA PHE A 22 15.03 -14.37 20.07
C PHE A 22 14.29 -13.88 18.81
N ILE A 23 14.54 -14.50 17.66
CA ILE A 23 14.01 -14.07 16.36
C ILE A 23 12.47 -14.12 16.30
N PRO A 24 11.79 -15.21 16.68
CA PRO A 24 10.33 -15.26 16.62
C PRO A 24 9.67 -14.22 17.54
N PHE A 25 10.24 -13.99 18.73
CA PHE A 25 9.73 -12.99 19.66
C PHE A 25 9.87 -11.56 19.13
N THR A 26 11.03 -11.21 18.57
CA THR A 26 11.24 -9.87 17.99
C THR A 26 10.35 -9.63 16.77
N LEU A 27 10.11 -10.67 15.94
CA LEU A 27 9.16 -10.57 14.82
C LEU A 27 7.73 -10.32 15.29
N LEU A 28 7.28 -10.98 16.35
CA LEU A 28 5.94 -10.74 16.92
C LEU A 28 5.81 -9.31 17.46
N VAL A 29 6.83 -8.82 18.19
CA VAL A 29 6.85 -7.44 18.70
C VAL A 29 6.88 -6.43 17.55
N ALA A 30 7.68 -6.69 16.51
CA ALA A 30 7.74 -5.83 15.32
C ALA A 30 6.39 -5.79 14.58
N LEU A 31 5.76 -6.95 14.36
CA LEU A 31 4.44 -7.05 13.75
C LEU A 31 3.37 -6.32 14.59
N TRP A 32 3.42 -6.50 15.90
CA TRP A 32 2.54 -5.79 16.82
C TRP A 32 2.73 -4.28 16.74
N SER A 33 3.96 -3.79 16.67
CA SER A 33 4.28 -2.36 16.51
C SER A 33 3.85 -1.81 15.16
N ALA A 34 4.15 -2.52 14.06
CA ALA A 34 3.75 -2.14 12.70
C ALA A 34 2.23 -2.08 12.55
N GLY A 35 1.50 -2.97 13.23
CA GLY A 35 0.03 -2.96 13.29
C GLY A 35 -0.56 -1.65 13.86
N LYS A 36 0.21 -0.85 14.65
CA LYS A 36 -0.24 0.48 15.09
C LYS A 36 -0.42 1.43 13.90
N GLY A 37 0.46 1.36 12.90
CA GLY A 37 0.34 2.16 11.68
C GLY A 37 -0.96 1.86 10.93
N VAL A 38 -1.28 0.59 10.72
CA VAL A 38 -2.54 0.18 10.07
C VAL A 38 -3.76 0.58 10.90
N LEU A 39 -3.67 0.52 12.22
CA LEU A 39 -4.73 0.99 13.11
C LEU A 39 -4.95 2.50 12.97
N SER A 40 -3.90 3.31 12.87
CA SER A 40 -4.00 4.75 12.62
C SER A 40 -4.66 5.05 11.27
N VAL A 41 -4.32 4.31 10.22
CA VAL A 41 -5.01 4.38 8.91
C VAL A 41 -6.50 4.03 9.06
N THR A 42 -6.82 3.00 9.85
CA THR A 42 -8.22 2.62 10.12
C THR A 42 -9.02 3.76 10.73
N TYR A 43 -8.48 4.43 11.74
CA TYR A 43 -9.13 5.59 12.36
C TYR A 43 -9.24 6.77 11.39
N GLY A 44 -8.19 7.06 10.61
CA GLY A 44 -8.23 8.10 9.59
C GLY A 44 -9.30 7.85 8.53
N LEU A 45 -9.39 6.62 8.02
CA LEU A 45 -10.43 6.23 7.06
C LEU A 45 -11.84 6.26 7.69
N ASN A 46 -11.99 5.85 8.96
CA ASN A 46 -13.28 5.97 9.64
C ASN A 46 -13.73 7.42 9.76
N CYS A 47 -12.79 8.34 10.04
CA CYS A 47 -13.07 9.77 10.09
C CYS A 47 -13.51 10.31 8.71
N ILE A 48 -12.80 9.95 7.63
CA ILE A 48 -13.13 10.34 6.25
C ILE A 48 -14.51 9.82 5.82
N TYR A 49 -14.83 8.58 6.18
CA TYR A 49 -16.13 7.99 5.86
C TYR A 49 -17.23 8.32 6.86
N ASP A 50 -16.97 9.21 7.83
CA ASP A 50 -17.93 9.59 8.89
C ASP A 50 -18.54 8.37 9.61
N ASN A 51 -17.69 7.43 9.97
CA ASN A 51 -18.06 6.21 10.65
C ASN A 51 -17.52 6.19 12.08
N ILE A 52 -18.38 5.88 13.04
CA ILE A 52 -17.98 5.68 14.43
C ILE A 52 -17.40 4.27 14.58
N GLU A 53 -16.24 4.17 15.22
CA GLU A 53 -15.63 2.87 15.50
C GLU A 53 -16.33 2.20 16.68
N THR A 54 -17.04 1.11 16.41
CA THR A 54 -17.81 0.33 17.41
C THR A 54 -17.18 -1.02 17.72
N ARG A 55 -16.14 -1.42 16.99
CA ARG A 55 -15.50 -2.73 17.11
C ARG A 55 -14.58 -2.76 18.34
N ASN A 56 -14.48 -3.93 18.98
CA ASN A 56 -13.61 -4.11 20.13
C ASN A 56 -12.13 -3.88 19.76
N TYR A 57 -11.38 -3.25 20.67
CA TYR A 57 -9.95 -2.94 20.50
C TYR A 57 -9.12 -4.16 20.12
N PHE A 58 -9.31 -5.30 20.78
CA PHE A 58 -8.56 -6.53 20.47
C PHE A 58 -8.84 -7.04 19.06
N TYR A 59 -10.09 -6.99 18.61
CA TYR A 59 -10.46 -7.34 17.25
C TYR A 59 -9.79 -6.43 16.22
N LEU A 60 -9.82 -5.10 16.46
CA LEU A 60 -9.15 -4.12 15.62
C LEU A 60 -7.65 -4.38 15.55
N ARG A 61 -7.05 -4.74 16.67
CA ARG A 61 -5.63 -5.00 16.79
C ARG A 61 -5.21 -6.23 15.99
N PHE A 62 -5.95 -7.31 16.14
CA PHE A 62 -5.73 -8.55 15.40
C PHE A 62 -5.87 -8.33 13.88
N ARG A 63 -6.90 -7.60 13.52
CA ARG A 63 -7.16 -7.23 12.13
C ARG A 63 -6.06 -6.32 11.58
N ALA A 64 -5.56 -5.36 12.33
CA ALA A 64 -4.45 -4.52 11.93
C ALA A 64 -3.18 -5.34 11.66
N CYS A 65 -2.85 -6.29 12.53
CA CYS A 65 -1.73 -7.22 12.30
C CYS A 65 -1.93 -8.07 11.03
N PHE A 66 -3.13 -8.57 10.79
CA PHE A 66 -3.46 -9.33 9.58
C PHE A 66 -3.25 -8.47 8.30
N TYR A 67 -3.75 -7.23 8.27
CA TYR A 67 -3.52 -6.33 7.14
C TYR A 67 -2.05 -5.93 6.99
N THR A 68 -1.29 -5.84 8.09
CA THR A 68 0.16 -5.61 8.02
C THR A 68 0.86 -6.77 7.32
N VAL A 69 0.52 -8.02 7.64
CA VAL A 69 1.06 -9.21 6.95
C VAL A 69 0.67 -9.19 5.47
N LEU A 70 -0.60 -8.92 5.16
CA LEU A 70 -1.07 -8.84 3.78
C LEU A 70 -0.32 -7.74 2.99
N PHE A 71 -0.06 -6.60 3.62
CA PHE A 71 0.72 -5.51 3.05
C PHE A 71 2.17 -5.92 2.79
N LEU A 72 2.80 -6.61 3.73
CA LEU A 72 4.16 -7.15 3.54
C LEU A 72 4.20 -8.14 2.38
N ILE A 73 3.21 -9.03 2.26
CA ILE A 73 3.11 -9.96 1.14
C ILE A 73 2.96 -9.20 -0.19
N ALA A 74 2.11 -8.15 -0.24
CA ALA A 74 1.94 -7.33 -1.44
C ALA A 74 3.24 -6.62 -1.85
N ILE A 75 3.98 -6.06 -0.88
CA ILE A 75 5.31 -5.47 -1.13
C ILE A 75 6.30 -6.53 -1.61
N MET A 76 6.38 -7.68 -0.94
CA MET A 76 7.29 -8.77 -1.34
C MET A 76 6.97 -9.26 -2.76
N LEU A 77 5.70 -9.43 -3.08
CA LEU A 77 5.28 -9.81 -4.44
C LEU A 77 5.69 -8.74 -5.47
N SER A 78 5.50 -7.47 -5.14
CA SER A 78 5.92 -6.35 -5.98
C SER A 78 7.44 -6.31 -6.18
N LEU A 79 8.23 -6.56 -5.13
CA LEU A 79 9.70 -6.65 -5.20
C LEU A 79 10.14 -7.84 -6.03
N VAL A 80 9.53 -9.01 -5.82
CA VAL A 80 9.82 -10.22 -6.61
C VAL A 80 9.58 -9.94 -8.09
N LEU A 81 8.43 -9.37 -8.46
CA LEU A 81 8.13 -8.99 -9.85
C LEU A 81 9.14 -7.96 -10.40
N SER A 82 9.64 -7.06 -9.54
CA SER A 82 10.58 -6.02 -9.94
C SER A 82 12.01 -6.54 -10.11
N VAL A 83 12.50 -7.34 -9.17
CA VAL A 83 13.90 -7.82 -9.13
C VAL A 83 14.09 -9.05 -10.02
N PHE A 84 13.20 -10.04 -9.91
CA PHE A 84 13.32 -11.26 -10.70
C PHE A 84 13.05 -11.04 -12.19
N GLY A 85 12.28 -10.00 -12.55
CA GLY A 85 12.09 -9.63 -13.96
C GLY A 85 13.41 -9.36 -14.71
N ASN A 86 14.42 -8.81 -14.05
CA ASN A 86 15.73 -8.54 -14.65
C ASN A 86 16.67 -9.77 -14.57
N SER A 87 16.77 -10.40 -13.40
CA SER A 87 17.67 -11.55 -13.20
C SER A 87 17.18 -12.81 -13.94
N LEU A 88 15.86 -13.04 -13.97
CA LEU A 88 15.27 -14.16 -14.72
C LEU A 88 15.44 -13.99 -16.22
N SER A 89 15.44 -12.76 -16.73
CA SER A 89 15.67 -12.51 -18.16
C SER A 89 17.04 -13.03 -18.59
N THR A 90 18.08 -12.75 -17.82
CA THR A 90 19.46 -13.19 -18.14
C THR A 90 19.56 -14.72 -18.18
N VAL A 91 19.03 -15.41 -17.17
CA VAL A 91 19.05 -16.88 -17.09
C VAL A 91 18.19 -17.52 -18.20
N VAL A 92 17.02 -16.92 -18.50
CA VAL A 92 16.13 -17.45 -19.55
C VAL A 92 16.69 -17.20 -20.95
N TYR A 93 17.35 -16.07 -21.20
CA TYR A 93 18.03 -15.82 -22.48
C TYR A 93 19.15 -16.82 -22.77
N GLU A 94 19.88 -17.23 -21.71
CA GLU A 94 21.00 -18.17 -21.87
C GLU A 94 20.54 -19.64 -22.04
N HIS A 95 19.43 -20.03 -21.39
CA HIS A 95 19.05 -21.45 -21.32
C HIS A 95 17.81 -21.83 -22.12
N ILE A 96 16.90 -20.88 -22.41
CA ILE A 96 15.62 -21.16 -23.08
C ILE A 96 15.26 -20.04 -24.08
N PRO A 97 15.86 -19.99 -25.28
CA PRO A 97 15.65 -18.92 -26.25
C PRO A 97 14.19 -18.74 -26.70
N PHE A 98 13.38 -19.81 -26.65
CA PHE A 98 11.96 -19.77 -27.00
C PHE A 98 11.14 -18.90 -26.02
N MET A 99 11.52 -18.82 -24.75
CA MET A 99 10.83 -18.01 -23.75
C MET A 99 11.23 -16.52 -23.76
N SER A 100 12.18 -16.11 -24.57
CA SER A 100 12.64 -14.72 -24.65
C SER A 100 11.52 -13.74 -24.99
N LYS A 101 10.58 -14.11 -25.89
CA LYS A 101 9.41 -13.27 -26.22
C LYS A 101 8.45 -13.08 -25.06
N VAL A 102 8.20 -14.14 -24.28
CA VAL A 102 7.34 -14.10 -23.09
C VAL A 102 7.99 -13.26 -22.00
N MET A 103 9.30 -13.39 -21.81
CA MET A 103 10.03 -12.62 -20.82
C MET A 103 10.07 -11.12 -21.16
N ASN A 104 10.32 -10.75 -22.43
CA ASN A 104 10.24 -9.36 -22.89
C ASN A 104 8.84 -8.76 -22.67
N PHE A 105 7.79 -9.55 -22.86
CA PHE A 105 6.42 -9.15 -22.59
C PHE A 105 6.20 -8.93 -21.10
N ILE A 106 6.65 -9.82 -20.22
CA ILE A 106 6.58 -9.69 -18.75
C ILE A 106 7.33 -8.45 -18.27
N ILE A 107 8.54 -8.19 -18.79
CA ILE A 107 9.33 -7.00 -18.43
C ILE A 107 8.60 -5.72 -18.85
N ARG A 108 7.98 -5.66 -20.02
CA ARG A 108 7.19 -4.51 -20.47
C ARG A 108 5.95 -4.26 -19.60
N ILE A 109 5.28 -5.33 -19.18
CA ILE A 109 4.04 -5.24 -18.38
C ILE A 109 4.32 -5.09 -16.88
N ARG A 110 5.54 -5.30 -16.43
CA ARG A 110 5.92 -5.30 -15.01
C ARG A 110 5.33 -4.13 -14.22
N THR A 111 5.50 -2.92 -14.71
CA THR A 111 4.98 -1.71 -14.04
C THR A 111 3.45 -1.71 -14.01
N CYS A 112 2.81 -2.10 -15.10
CA CYS A 112 1.36 -2.24 -15.16
C CYS A 112 0.86 -3.34 -14.19
N LEU A 113 1.55 -4.47 -14.13
CA LEU A 113 1.20 -5.56 -13.22
C LEU A 113 1.36 -5.13 -11.75
N THR A 114 2.44 -4.44 -11.42
CA THR A 114 2.64 -3.86 -10.08
C THR A 114 1.53 -2.88 -9.73
N LEU A 115 1.15 -1.99 -10.67
CA LEU A 115 0.04 -1.05 -10.49
C LEU A 115 -1.29 -1.78 -10.24
N VAL A 116 -1.57 -2.86 -11.00
CA VAL A 116 -2.79 -3.67 -10.82
C VAL A 116 -2.80 -4.35 -9.45
N VAL A 117 -1.69 -4.97 -9.05
CA VAL A 117 -1.57 -5.64 -7.73
C VAL A 117 -1.76 -4.65 -6.59
N LEU A 118 -1.11 -3.49 -6.65
CA LEU A 118 -1.27 -2.43 -5.65
C LEU A 118 -2.68 -1.86 -5.64
N THR A 119 -3.29 -1.63 -6.81
CA THR A 119 -4.67 -1.15 -6.90
C THR A 119 -5.64 -2.14 -6.27
N PHE A 120 -5.49 -3.43 -6.55
CA PHE A 120 -6.31 -4.46 -5.95
C PHE A 120 -6.12 -4.53 -4.43
N PHE A 121 -4.88 -4.43 -3.94
CA PHE A 121 -4.60 -4.37 -2.51
C PHE A 121 -5.28 -3.18 -1.84
N TRP A 122 -5.14 -1.96 -2.39
CA TRP A 122 -5.77 -0.76 -1.84
C TRP A 122 -7.30 -0.81 -1.93
N ASP A 123 -7.85 -1.42 -2.96
CA ASP A 123 -9.30 -1.64 -3.08
C ASP A 123 -9.83 -2.53 -1.94
N LEU A 124 -9.12 -3.60 -1.60
CA LEU A 124 -9.43 -4.43 -0.44
C LEU A 124 -9.32 -3.63 0.88
N VAL A 125 -8.28 -2.81 1.02
CA VAL A 125 -8.10 -1.97 2.21
C VAL A 125 -9.26 -1.00 2.37
N TYR A 126 -9.62 -0.24 1.35
CA TYR A 126 -10.72 0.74 1.41
C TYR A 126 -12.09 0.10 1.61
N LYS A 127 -12.28 -1.11 1.13
CA LYS A 127 -13.53 -1.84 1.34
C LYS A 127 -13.66 -2.41 2.74
N PHE A 128 -12.60 -3.03 3.24
CA PHE A 128 -12.70 -3.85 4.45
C PHE A 128 -12.14 -3.17 5.70
N LEU A 129 -11.17 -2.27 5.60
CA LEU A 129 -10.53 -1.67 6.76
C LEU A 129 -11.45 -0.74 7.55
N PRO A 130 -12.23 0.20 6.93
CA PRO A 130 -13.13 1.09 7.64
C PRO A 130 -14.30 0.33 8.29
N ASN A 131 -14.86 0.90 9.36
CA ASN A 131 -16.11 0.42 9.95
C ASN A 131 -17.29 0.94 9.13
N ARG A 132 -17.94 0.07 8.37
CA ARG A 132 -19.06 0.47 7.49
C ARG A 132 -20.42 0.14 8.09
N SER A 133 -20.54 0.11 9.42
CA SER A 133 -21.80 -0.20 10.11
C SER A 133 -22.93 0.74 9.69
N ASN A 134 -22.64 2.02 9.48
CA ASN A 134 -23.65 3.05 9.23
C ASN A 134 -23.93 3.32 7.74
N ARG A 135 -23.01 3.00 6.81
CA ARG A 135 -23.15 3.32 5.37
C ARG A 135 -23.54 2.15 4.48
N GLY A 136 -23.76 0.96 5.06
CA GLY A 136 -24.13 -0.24 4.33
C GLY A 136 -22.97 -0.89 3.54
N LYS A 137 -23.29 -2.01 2.85
CA LYS A 137 -22.28 -2.78 2.09
C LYS A 137 -21.84 -2.01 0.84
N THR A 138 -20.57 -1.70 0.74
CA THR A 138 -19.98 -1.15 -0.50
C THR A 138 -19.47 -2.27 -1.40
N THR A 139 -19.41 -1.97 -2.70
CA THR A 139 -18.89 -2.90 -3.72
C THR A 139 -17.43 -2.51 -4.04
N LEU A 140 -16.55 -3.50 -4.33
CA LEU A 140 -15.17 -3.26 -4.78
C LEU A 140 -15.10 -2.20 -5.88
N ARG A 141 -15.97 -2.29 -6.90
CA ARG A 141 -15.98 -1.33 -8.02
C ARG A 141 -16.12 0.14 -7.62
N LYS A 142 -16.71 0.41 -6.45
CA LYS A 142 -16.87 1.79 -5.97
C LYS A 142 -15.60 2.33 -5.31
N GLN A 143 -14.72 1.45 -4.84
CA GLN A 143 -13.46 1.82 -4.20
C GLN A 143 -12.29 1.91 -5.20
N LEU A 144 -12.47 1.37 -6.41
CA LEU A 144 -11.45 1.37 -7.46
C LEU A 144 -10.84 2.74 -7.77
N PRO A 145 -11.60 3.85 -7.90
CA PRO A 145 -11.01 5.14 -8.24
C PRO A 145 -9.99 5.63 -7.22
N GLY A 146 -10.32 5.58 -5.93
CA GLY A 146 -9.38 5.95 -4.88
C GLY A 146 -8.23 4.95 -4.74
N ALA A 147 -8.49 3.64 -4.93
CA ALA A 147 -7.45 2.62 -4.91
C ALA A 147 -6.44 2.82 -6.05
N PHE A 148 -6.91 3.12 -7.26
CA PHE A 148 -6.05 3.43 -8.41
C PHE A 148 -5.25 4.71 -8.19
N PHE A 149 -5.89 5.76 -7.65
CA PHE A 149 -5.21 7.01 -7.29
C PHE A 149 -4.09 6.74 -6.27
N THR A 150 -4.39 5.96 -5.23
CA THR A 150 -3.41 5.62 -4.19
C THR A 150 -2.25 4.80 -4.74
N ALA A 151 -2.52 3.79 -5.55
CA ALA A 151 -1.48 2.97 -6.18
C ALA A 151 -0.58 3.80 -7.10
N SER A 152 -1.17 4.65 -7.94
CA SER A 152 -0.44 5.55 -8.84
C SER A 152 0.37 6.58 -8.06
N GLY A 153 -0.23 7.22 -7.06
CA GLY A 153 0.43 8.19 -6.20
C GLY A 153 1.60 7.59 -5.41
N TRP A 154 1.44 6.35 -4.92
CA TRP A 154 2.51 5.60 -4.26
C TRP A 154 3.70 5.35 -5.19
N LEU A 155 3.44 4.87 -6.40
CA LEU A 155 4.50 4.63 -7.39
C LEU A 155 5.20 5.92 -7.79
N LEU A 156 4.44 7.00 -8.01
CA LEU A 156 4.99 8.32 -8.33
C LEU A 156 5.84 8.87 -7.18
N LEU A 157 5.34 8.82 -5.95
CA LEU A 157 6.10 9.26 -4.77
C LEU A 157 7.39 8.45 -4.63
N SER A 158 7.32 7.13 -4.78
CA SER A 158 8.50 6.26 -4.71
C SER A 158 9.51 6.57 -5.82
N PHE A 159 9.04 6.86 -7.03
CA PHE A 159 9.89 7.27 -8.15
C PHE A 159 10.61 8.60 -7.85
N PHE A 160 9.86 9.64 -7.46
CA PHE A 160 10.47 10.93 -7.11
C PHE A 160 11.43 10.83 -5.93
N PHE A 161 11.10 9.99 -4.96
CA PHE A 161 11.97 9.76 -3.81
C PHE A 161 13.26 9.04 -4.20
N SER A 162 13.18 8.06 -5.12
CA SER A 162 14.38 7.41 -5.68
C SER A 162 15.29 8.39 -6.41
N VAL A 163 14.70 9.21 -7.30
CA VAL A 163 15.44 10.25 -8.03
C VAL A 163 16.09 11.25 -7.06
N TYR A 164 15.37 11.65 -6.01
CA TYR A 164 15.91 12.53 -4.98
C TYR A 164 17.13 11.92 -4.28
N LEU A 165 17.05 10.65 -3.89
CA LEU A 165 18.14 9.94 -3.24
C LEU A 165 19.36 9.77 -4.15
N ASP A 166 19.15 9.59 -5.45
CA ASP A 166 20.23 9.43 -6.44
C ASP A 166 20.98 10.76 -6.70
N ILE A 167 20.24 11.89 -6.71
CA ILE A 167 20.83 13.22 -6.96
C ILE A 167 21.52 13.77 -5.70
N PHE A 168 20.93 13.60 -4.53
CA PHE A 168 21.39 14.19 -3.28
C PHE A 168 22.23 13.23 -2.42
N THR A 169 23.25 12.61 -3.00
CA THR A 169 24.19 11.71 -2.30
C THR A 169 25.06 12.41 -1.24
N GLY A 170 25.21 13.74 -1.30
CA GLY A 170 26.07 14.52 -0.40
C GLY A 170 25.57 14.65 1.04
N PHE A 171 24.27 14.55 1.30
CA PHE A 171 23.71 14.68 2.66
C PHE A 171 24.06 13.50 3.58
N THR A 172 24.23 12.31 3.02
CA THR A 172 24.60 11.12 3.78
C THR A 172 26.02 11.20 4.34
N SER A 173 26.90 11.97 3.71
CA SER A 173 28.28 12.16 4.18
C SER A 173 28.39 13.09 5.40
N MET A 174 27.47 14.06 5.55
CA MET A 174 27.51 15.03 6.67
C MET A 174 26.75 14.55 7.90
N TYR A 175 25.61 13.88 7.75
CA TYR A 175 24.71 13.49 8.84
C TYR A 175 24.53 11.97 8.99
N GLY A 176 25.19 11.17 8.17
CA GLY A 176 25.23 9.70 8.27
C GLY A 176 23.84 9.03 8.25
N SER A 177 23.67 8.03 9.11
CA SER A 177 22.44 7.25 9.22
C SER A 177 21.20 8.04 9.67
N PHE A 178 21.38 9.19 10.32
CA PHE A 178 20.29 10.04 10.79
C PHE A 178 19.48 10.62 9.62
N THR A 179 20.15 11.04 8.55
CA THR A 179 19.51 11.52 7.32
C THR A 179 18.61 10.45 6.72
N THR A 180 19.07 9.20 6.69
CA THR A 180 18.29 8.08 6.14
C THR A 180 16.99 7.87 6.92
N ILE A 181 17.04 7.97 8.25
CA ILE A 181 15.85 7.84 9.11
C ILE A 181 14.83 8.96 8.81
N ILE A 182 15.29 10.21 8.73
CA ILE A 182 14.41 11.36 8.40
C ILE A 182 13.77 11.18 7.02
N LEU A 183 14.55 10.76 6.02
CA LEU A 183 14.04 10.56 4.66
C LEU A 183 13.02 9.44 4.60
N ILE A 184 13.23 8.32 5.29
CA ILE A 184 12.24 7.24 5.40
C ILE A 184 10.96 7.74 6.08
N MET A 185 11.07 8.53 7.15
CA MET A 185 9.90 9.11 7.83
C MET A 185 9.12 10.05 6.91
N LEU A 186 9.82 10.89 6.13
CA LEU A 186 9.19 11.79 5.16
C LEU A 186 8.46 11.00 4.05
N TRP A 187 9.09 9.95 3.53
CA TRP A 187 8.47 9.07 2.55
C TRP A 187 7.23 8.38 3.10
N LEU A 188 7.30 7.82 4.32
CA LEU A 188 6.14 7.21 4.99
C LEU A 188 5.03 8.23 5.23
N TYR A 189 5.35 9.46 5.62
CA TYR A 189 4.38 10.54 5.76
C TYR A 189 3.64 10.81 4.45
N GLY A 190 4.38 10.96 3.34
CA GLY A 190 3.79 11.12 2.01
C GLY A 190 2.90 9.95 1.59
N CYS A 191 3.32 8.72 1.88
CA CYS A 191 2.53 7.52 1.64
C CYS A 191 1.20 7.55 2.41
N MET A 192 1.24 7.88 3.71
CA MET A 192 0.04 7.98 4.54
C MET A 192 -0.92 9.06 4.03
N TYR A 193 -0.38 10.20 3.58
CA TYR A 193 -1.18 11.27 3.00
C TYR A 193 -1.90 10.84 1.73
N ILE A 194 -1.21 10.14 0.82
CA ILE A 194 -1.78 9.60 -0.43
C ILE A 194 -2.88 8.57 -0.12
N ILE A 195 -2.69 7.72 0.88
CA ILE A 195 -3.69 6.74 1.31
C ILE A 195 -4.98 7.44 1.77
N LEU A 196 -4.86 8.47 2.60
CA LEU A 196 -6.02 9.20 3.10
C LEU A 196 -6.73 9.98 1.98
N LEU A 197 -5.99 10.61 1.07
CA LEU A 197 -6.55 11.26 -0.12
C LEU A 197 -7.33 10.29 -1.02
N GLY A 198 -6.81 9.08 -1.24
CA GLY A 198 -7.54 8.04 -1.98
C GLY A 198 -8.84 7.62 -1.30
N GLY A 199 -8.84 7.55 0.03
CA GLY A 199 -10.04 7.34 0.84
C GLY A 199 -11.06 8.46 0.67
N GLU A 200 -10.59 9.73 0.67
CA GLU A 200 -11.43 10.91 0.48
C GLU A 200 -12.08 10.93 -0.90
N ILE A 201 -11.33 10.62 -1.96
CA ILE A 201 -11.87 10.48 -3.33
C ILE A 201 -13.02 9.47 -3.35
N ASN A 202 -12.85 8.31 -2.72
CA ASN A 202 -13.90 7.31 -2.65
C ASN A 202 -15.12 7.78 -1.84
N ALA A 203 -14.91 8.50 -0.73
CA ALA A 203 -15.98 9.05 0.09
C ALA A 203 -16.83 10.07 -0.67
N ILE A 204 -16.19 10.97 -1.40
CA ILE A 204 -16.86 11.97 -2.25
C ILE A 204 -17.66 11.28 -3.36
N LEU A 205 -17.09 10.30 -4.05
CA LEU A 205 -17.78 9.58 -5.12
C LEU A 205 -18.97 8.77 -4.61
N GLU A 206 -18.87 8.19 -3.41
CA GLU A 206 -20.00 7.52 -2.75
C GLU A 206 -21.10 8.52 -2.37
N GLY A 207 -20.73 9.69 -1.84
CA GLY A 207 -21.66 10.78 -1.51
C GLY A 207 -22.45 11.29 -2.73
N LEU A 208 -21.76 11.55 -3.84
CA LEU A 208 -22.38 11.93 -5.11
C LEU A 208 -23.32 10.84 -5.65
N GLY A 209 -22.97 9.57 -5.49
CA GLY A 209 -23.81 8.44 -5.89
C GLY A 209 -25.12 8.34 -5.09
N ILE A 210 -25.10 8.65 -3.80
CA ILE A 210 -26.29 8.69 -2.93
C ILE A 210 -27.19 9.86 -3.32
N THR A 211 -26.64 11.04 -3.49
CA THR A 211 -27.40 12.25 -3.90
C THR A 211 -28.11 12.03 -5.23
N LYS A 212 -27.44 11.42 -6.22
CA LYS A 212 -28.04 11.14 -7.53
C LYS A 212 -29.18 10.09 -7.45
N ARG A 213 -29.12 9.16 -6.52
CA ARG A 213 -30.21 8.19 -6.28
C ARG A 213 -31.43 8.85 -5.63
N LEU A 214 -31.21 9.69 -4.64
CA LEU A 214 -32.29 10.43 -3.96
C LEU A 214 -33.04 11.35 -4.91
N THR A 215 -32.32 12.13 -5.72
CA THR A 215 -32.95 13.01 -6.72
C THR A 215 -33.75 12.23 -7.77
N LYS A 216 -33.25 11.07 -8.22
CA LYS A 216 -33.94 10.20 -9.17
C LYS A 216 -35.21 9.58 -8.56
N GLY A 217 -35.16 9.22 -7.27
CA GLY A 217 -36.31 8.73 -6.51
C GLY A 217 -37.44 9.78 -6.41
N LEU A 218 -37.09 10.99 -5.98
CA LEU A 218 -38.02 12.12 -5.88
C LEU A 218 -38.65 12.52 -7.23
N THR A 219 -37.88 12.41 -8.31
CA THR A 219 -38.39 12.71 -9.67
C THR A 219 -39.39 11.62 -10.13
N LYS A 220 -39.15 10.35 -9.76
CA LYS A 220 -40.06 9.26 -10.08
C LYS A 220 -41.37 9.37 -9.31
N GLU A 221 -41.30 9.71 -8.03
CA GLU A 221 -42.48 9.90 -7.17
C GLU A 221 -43.36 11.06 -7.66
N LYS A 222 -42.75 12.19 -8.02
CA LYS A 222 -43.47 13.34 -8.63
C LYS A 222 -44.14 13.01 -9.98
N ARG A 223 -43.61 12.00 -10.72
CA ARG A 223 -44.25 11.53 -11.98
C ARG A 223 -45.42 10.60 -11.75
N MET A 224 -45.49 9.91 -10.61
CA MET A 224 -46.60 9.01 -10.26
C MET A 224 -47.77 9.75 -9.61
N LEU A 225 -47.50 10.99 -9.11
CA LEU A 225 -48.53 11.84 -8.48
C LEU A 225 -49.16 12.83 -9.48
N LYS A 226 -48.78 12.77 -10.75
CA LYS A 226 -49.41 13.49 -11.87
C LYS A 226 -50.15 12.51 -12.76
#